data_45c7b0cb0d8e3971db2629d9792a3e7c
#
_entry.id   45c7b0cb0d8e3971db2629d9792a3e7c
#
_cell.length_a   1.000
_cell.length_b   1.000
_cell.length_c   1.000
_cell.angle_alpha   90.00
_cell.angle_beta   90.00
_cell.angle_gamma   90.00
#
_symmetry.space_group_name_H-M   'P 1'
#
loop_
_entity.id
_entity.type
_entity.pdbx_description
1 polymer ?
#
loop_
_entity_poly.entity_id
_entity_poly.type
_entity_poly.pdbx_seq_one_letter_code
_entity_poly.pdbx_strand_id
1 'polypeptide(L)'
;MKVRVLVRARPLLRHEEGASAHTLLVDARKATVGVASRHGVASHAVDAVCGVGAPQEEVFEAGRVDELVRAVLDGFHSTIFAYGQTGSGKTFTMEGYDYSAKGGRAPTADFERTPPHKLGVTPRAVQLLFDAVAERNAACA
;
A
#
# COMPACT_ATOMS: atom_id res chain seq x y z
N MET A 1 4.05 -21.71 3.36
CA MET A 1 4.08 -20.22 3.32
C MET A 1 3.48 -19.79 2.00
N LYS A 2 2.45 -18.94 1.99
CA LYS A 2 1.85 -18.42 0.75
C LYS A 2 2.24 -16.95 0.60
N VAL A 3 2.83 -16.59 -0.52
CA VAL A 3 3.06 -15.19 -0.89
C VAL A 3 1.75 -14.62 -1.45
N ARG A 4 1.32 -13.47 -0.95
CA ARG A 4 0.21 -12.71 -1.50
C ARG A 4 0.74 -11.52 -2.27
N VAL A 5 0.23 -11.32 -3.47
CA VAL A 5 0.61 -10.23 -4.36
C VAL A 5 -0.56 -9.27 -4.52
N LEU A 6 -0.37 -8.03 -4.09
CA LEU A 6 -1.29 -6.93 -4.33
C LEU A 6 -0.65 -5.93 -5.28
N VAL A 7 -1.36 -5.54 -6.32
CA VAL A 7 -0.95 -4.46 -7.21
C VAL A 7 -1.74 -3.20 -6.90
N ARG A 8 -1.04 -2.08 -6.72
CA ARG A 8 -1.63 -0.75 -6.57
C ARG A 8 -1.24 0.12 -7.74
N ALA A 9 -2.22 0.61 -8.48
CA ALA A 9 -2.03 1.58 -9.54
C ALA A 9 -2.08 3.00 -8.98
N ARG A 10 -1.02 3.80 -9.19
CA ARG A 10 -1.04 5.22 -8.85
C ARG A 10 -1.58 6.08 -10.00
N PRO A 11 -2.09 7.28 -9.73
CA PRO A 11 -2.37 8.26 -10.76
C PRO A 11 -1.12 8.60 -11.58
N LEU A 12 -1.32 8.96 -12.83
CA LEU A 12 -0.25 9.50 -13.67
C LEU A 12 0.24 10.82 -13.11
N LEU A 13 1.53 11.05 -13.16
CA LEU A 13 2.11 12.35 -12.88
C LEU A 13 1.95 13.27 -14.10
N ARG A 14 1.92 14.58 -13.90
CA ARG A 14 1.71 15.57 -14.99
C ARG A 14 2.62 15.38 -16.19
N HIS A 15 3.87 14.97 -15.98
CA HIS A 15 4.82 14.73 -17.05
C HIS A 15 4.64 13.38 -17.77
N GLU A 16 3.79 12.51 -17.25
CA GLU A 16 3.43 11.20 -17.82
C GLU A 16 2.12 11.28 -18.63
N GLU A 17 1.37 12.37 -18.47
CA GLU A 17 0.13 12.62 -19.22
C GLU A 17 0.44 12.77 -20.70
N GLY A 18 -0.05 11.87 -21.52
CA GLY A 18 0.09 11.89 -22.97
C GLY A 18 0.86 10.73 -23.61
N ALA A 19 1.86 10.17 -22.95
CA ALA A 19 2.65 9.08 -23.56
C ALA A 19 2.22 7.67 -23.08
N SER A 20 1.63 7.54 -21.90
CA SER A 20 1.44 6.26 -21.22
C SER A 20 0.03 6.01 -20.69
N ALA A 21 -0.92 6.91 -20.97
CA ALA A 21 -2.26 6.90 -20.36
C ALA A 21 -3.05 5.59 -20.55
N HIS A 22 -2.67 4.74 -21.49
CA HIS A 22 -3.40 3.50 -21.83
C HIS A 22 -2.55 2.25 -21.73
N THR A 23 -1.36 2.33 -21.14
CA THR A 23 -0.46 1.17 -21.08
C THR A 23 -0.86 0.19 -19.97
N LEU A 24 -1.39 0.69 -18.85
CA LEU A 24 -1.80 -0.12 -17.71
C LEU A 24 -3.32 -0.32 -17.71
N LEU A 25 -3.76 -1.57 -17.78
CA LEU A 25 -5.16 -1.97 -17.68
C LEU A 25 -5.37 -2.64 -16.33
N VAL A 26 -6.28 -2.11 -15.53
CA VAL A 26 -6.53 -2.57 -14.16
C VAL A 26 -7.97 -3.05 -14.05
N ASP A 27 -8.16 -4.32 -13.67
CA ASP A 27 -9.46 -4.90 -13.36
C ASP A 27 -9.45 -5.41 -11.91
N ALA A 28 -9.92 -4.56 -10.99
CA ALA A 28 -9.98 -4.88 -9.57
C ALA A 28 -10.95 -6.04 -9.27
N ARG A 29 -12.04 -6.20 -10.06
CA ARG A 29 -13.03 -7.26 -9.85
C ARG A 29 -12.48 -8.65 -10.19
N LYS A 30 -11.65 -8.72 -11.22
CA LYS A 30 -11.00 -9.96 -11.67
C LYS A 30 -9.62 -10.17 -11.06
N ALA A 31 -9.16 -9.21 -10.25
CA ALA A 31 -7.79 -9.18 -9.71
C ALA A 31 -6.74 -9.40 -10.82
N THR A 32 -6.88 -8.68 -11.94
CA THR A 32 -5.97 -8.77 -13.08
C THR A 32 -5.37 -7.42 -13.43
N VAL A 33 -4.12 -7.47 -13.86
CA VAL A 33 -3.38 -6.31 -14.38
C VAL A 33 -2.89 -6.63 -15.78
N GLY A 34 -3.27 -5.81 -16.74
CA GLY A 34 -2.83 -5.91 -18.13
C GLY A 34 -1.81 -4.81 -18.46
N VAL A 35 -0.80 -5.16 -19.21
CA VAL A 35 0.15 -4.20 -19.79
C VAL A 35 0.00 -4.22 -21.30
N ALA A 36 -0.49 -3.10 -21.85
CA ALA A 36 -0.62 -2.95 -23.30
C ALA A 36 0.71 -2.54 -23.92
N SER A 37 1.09 -3.20 -25.00
CA SER A 37 2.27 -2.93 -25.80
C SER A 37 1.95 -3.02 -27.29
N ARG A 38 2.88 -2.63 -28.15
CA ARG A 38 2.76 -2.83 -29.62
C ARG A 38 2.59 -4.29 -30.04
N HIS A 39 2.88 -5.25 -29.17
CA HIS A 39 2.76 -6.67 -29.42
C HIS A 39 1.49 -7.29 -28.82
N GLY A 40 0.59 -6.47 -28.27
CA GLY A 40 -0.65 -6.90 -27.60
C GLY A 40 -0.68 -6.60 -26.12
N VAL A 41 -1.61 -7.21 -25.42
CA VAL A 41 -1.81 -7.03 -23.96
C VAL A 41 -1.31 -8.28 -23.23
N ALA A 42 -0.32 -8.10 -22.36
CA ALA A 42 0.07 -9.12 -21.39
C ALA A 42 -0.78 -8.95 -20.12
N SER A 43 -1.55 -9.96 -19.74
CA SER A 43 -2.42 -9.93 -18.56
C SER A 43 -1.90 -10.88 -17.48
N HIS A 44 -1.90 -10.42 -16.25
CA HIS A 44 -1.42 -11.15 -15.07
C HIS A 44 -2.49 -11.17 -13.99
N ALA A 45 -2.79 -12.36 -13.47
CA ALA A 45 -3.64 -12.52 -12.29
C ALA A 45 -2.80 -12.36 -11.03
N VAL A 46 -3.37 -11.67 -10.04
CA VAL A 46 -2.76 -11.43 -8.73
C VAL A 46 -3.80 -11.68 -7.63
N ASP A 47 -3.44 -11.58 -6.35
CA ASP A 47 -4.40 -11.83 -5.27
C ASP A 47 -5.34 -10.64 -5.03
N ALA A 48 -4.88 -9.41 -5.28
CA ALA A 48 -5.71 -8.21 -5.21
C ALA A 48 -5.17 -7.08 -6.09
N VAL A 49 -6.06 -6.20 -6.51
CA VAL A 49 -5.70 -5.01 -7.30
C VAL A 49 -6.43 -3.80 -6.75
N CYS A 50 -5.68 -2.79 -6.33
CA CYS A 50 -6.17 -1.47 -5.96
C CYS A 50 -6.00 -0.53 -7.17
N GLY A 51 -7.13 0.00 -7.64
CA GLY A 51 -7.18 0.88 -8.80
C GLY A 51 -6.55 2.26 -8.56
N VAL A 52 -6.56 3.06 -9.62
CA VAL A 52 -6.10 4.46 -9.54
C VAL A 52 -6.98 5.24 -8.55
N GLY A 53 -6.35 5.89 -7.59
CA GLY A 53 -7.06 6.66 -6.56
C GLY A 53 -7.52 5.84 -5.35
N ALA A 54 -7.23 4.54 -5.30
CA ALA A 54 -7.54 3.70 -4.15
C ALA A 54 -6.97 4.32 -2.85
N PRO A 55 -7.82 4.51 -1.81
CA PRO A 55 -7.39 5.05 -0.53
C PRO A 55 -6.45 4.08 0.20
N GLN A 56 -5.74 4.58 1.20
CA GLN A 56 -4.81 3.79 2.00
C GLN A 56 -5.50 2.65 2.75
N GLU A 57 -6.72 2.88 3.20
CA GLU A 57 -7.55 1.90 3.89
C GLU A 57 -7.86 0.70 2.99
N GLU A 58 -8.29 0.95 1.75
CA GLU A 58 -8.54 -0.11 0.76
C GLU A 58 -7.30 -0.97 0.51
N VAL A 59 -6.12 -0.34 0.45
CA VAL A 59 -4.85 -1.07 0.29
C VAL A 59 -4.56 -1.95 1.50
N PHE A 60 -4.81 -1.45 2.71
CA PHE A 60 -4.62 -2.19 3.95
C PHE A 60 -5.54 -3.40 4.03
N GLU A 61 -6.82 -3.22 3.70
CA GLU A 61 -7.83 -4.28 3.68
C GLU A 61 -7.58 -5.32 2.59
N ALA A 62 -7.36 -4.85 1.34
CA ALA A 62 -7.08 -5.75 0.21
C ALA A 62 -5.79 -6.56 0.41
N GLY A 63 -4.81 -5.98 1.11
CA GLY A 63 -3.59 -6.66 1.54
C GLY A 63 -3.81 -7.66 2.66
N ARG A 64 -4.96 -7.61 3.35
CA ARG A 64 -5.28 -8.39 4.56
C ARG A 64 -4.20 -8.23 5.63
N VAL A 65 -3.79 -6.98 5.84
CA VAL A 65 -2.69 -6.66 6.75
C VAL A 65 -3.08 -6.94 8.21
N ASP A 66 -4.36 -6.81 8.53
CA ASP A 66 -4.93 -7.17 9.83
C ASP A 66 -4.66 -8.65 10.20
N GLU A 67 -4.81 -9.56 9.24
CA GLU A 67 -4.50 -10.99 9.45
C GLU A 67 -3.02 -11.21 9.72
N LEU A 68 -2.15 -10.49 9.02
CA LEU A 68 -0.71 -10.58 9.23
C LEU A 68 -0.32 -10.07 10.63
N VAL A 69 -0.93 -8.97 11.08
CA VAL A 69 -0.71 -8.44 12.43
C VAL A 69 -1.19 -9.43 13.48
N ARG A 70 -2.38 -10.02 13.32
CA ARG A 70 -2.89 -11.05 14.23
C ARG A 70 -2.00 -12.29 14.28
N ALA A 71 -1.49 -12.74 13.13
CA ALA A 71 -0.55 -13.86 13.06
C ALA A 71 0.75 -13.56 13.82
N VAL A 72 1.25 -12.31 13.79
CA VAL A 72 2.42 -11.92 14.59
C VAL A 72 2.14 -12.04 16.09
N LEU A 73 0.94 -11.65 16.54
CA LEU A 73 0.51 -11.81 17.94
C LEU A 73 0.38 -13.28 18.38
N ASP A 74 0.17 -14.17 17.41
CA ASP A 74 0.11 -15.62 17.63
C ASP A 74 1.50 -16.29 17.49
N GLY A 75 2.57 -15.50 17.36
CA GLY A 75 3.96 -15.97 17.32
C GLY A 75 4.49 -16.29 15.93
N PHE A 76 3.76 -15.97 14.86
CA PHE A 76 4.23 -16.16 13.50
C PHE A 76 5.03 -14.96 12.99
N HIS A 77 5.95 -15.20 12.08
CA HIS A 77 6.66 -14.14 11.36
C HIS A 77 5.88 -13.71 10.13
N SER A 78 5.72 -12.40 9.95
CA SER A 78 5.09 -11.81 8.77
C SER A 78 6.01 -10.76 8.18
N THR A 79 6.06 -10.69 6.84
CA THR A 79 6.83 -9.68 6.13
C THR A 79 5.98 -9.03 5.05
N ILE A 80 5.97 -7.71 5.01
CA ILE A 80 5.33 -6.90 3.97
C ILE A 80 6.41 -6.07 3.30
N PHE A 81 6.46 -6.09 1.98
CA PHE A 81 7.38 -5.24 1.23
C PHE A 81 6.69 -4.63 0.01
N ALA A 82 7.09 -3.41 -0.34
CA ALA A 82 6.64 -2.73 -1.53
C ALA A 82 7.71 -2.81 -2.62
N TYR A 83 7.32 -3.22 -3.81
CA TYR A 83 8.19 -3.34 -4.97
C TYR A 83 7.71 -2.45 -6.11
N GLY A 84 8.65 -1.89 -6.87
CA GLY A 84 8.37 -1.04 -8.03
C GLY A 84 9.52 -0.07 -8.30
N GLN A 85 9.49 0.59 -9.45
CA GLN A 85 10.49 1.60 -9.83
C GLN A 85 10.45 2.84 -8.91
N THR A 86 11.47 3.68 -8.98
CA THR A 86 11.47 4.98 -8.28
C THR A 86 10.28 5.82 -8.74
N GLY A 87 9.59 6.47 -7.79
CA GLY A 87 8.38 7.25 -8.08
C GLY A 87 7.09 6.43 -8.24
N SER A 88 7.12 5.10 -8.12
CA SER A 88 5.91 4.26 -8.23
C SER A 88 4.95 4.37 -7.04
N GLY A 89 5.33 5.04 -5.95
CA GLY A 89 4.48 5.21 -4.76
C GLY A 89 4.74 4.23 -3.63
N LYS A 90 5.90 3.54 -3.61
CA LYS A 90 6.25 2.61 -2.52
C LYS A 90 6.18 3.25 -1.15
N THR A 91 6.89 4.36 -0.95
CA THR A 91 6.90 5.11 0.31
C THR A 91 5.52 5.63 0.67
N PHE A 92 4.77 6.16 -0.30
CA PHE A 92 3.40 6.58 -0.08
C PHE A 92 2.50 5.42 0.38
N THR A 93 2.64 4.25 -0.20
CA THR A 93 1.86 3.06 0.18
C THR A 93 2.25 2.55 1.57
N MET A 94 3.54 2.50 1.88
CA MET A 94 4.00 1.95 3.15
C MET A 94 3.84 2.95 4.31
N GLU A 95 4.15 4.21 4.11
CA GLU A 95 4.20 5.22 5.17
C GLU A 95 3.04 6.21 5.08
N GLY A 96 2.79 6.75 3.88
CA GLY A 96 1.69 7.68 3.63
C GLY A 96 1.87 9.08 4.21
N TYR A 97 3.00 9.35 4.86
CA TYR A 97 3.26 10.66 5.47
C TYR A 97 3.41 11.77 4.43
N ASP A 98 2.98 12.98 4.81
CA ASP A 98 3.31 14.18 4.08
C ASP A 98 4.76 14.59 4.44
N TYR A 99 5.62 14.59 3.44
CA TYR A 99 7.00 15.01 3.58
C TYR A 99 7.12 16.49 3.21
N SER A 100 7.40 17.33 4.19
CA SER A 100 7.65 18.76 3.94
C SER A 100 9.14 19.07 4.02
N ALA A 101 9.69 19.64 2.95
CA ALA A 101 11.00 20.25 2.98
C ALA A 101 10.90 21.67 3.57
N LYS A 102 11.36 21.86 4.81
CA LYS A 102 11.49 23.18 5.41
C LYS A 102 12.95 23.63 5.40
N GLY A 103 13.21 24.79 4.78
CA GLY A 103 14.51 25.48 4.93
C GLY A 103 15.70 24.74 4.33
N GLY A 104 15.56 24.03 3.20
CA GLY A 104 16.69 23.37 2.51
C GLY A 104 17.21 22.10 3.18
N ARG A 105 16.52 21.61 4.21
CA ARG A 105 16.82 20.31 4.84
C ARG A 105 16.13 19.17 4.08
N ALA A 106 16.65 17.95 4.24
CA ALA A 106 16.02 16.76 3.72
C ALA A 106 14.56 16.68 4.18
N PRO A 107 13.62 16.23 3.31
CA PRO A 107 12.22 16.08 3.69
C PRO A 107 12.10 15.15 4.90
N THR A 108 11.43 15.61 5.94
CA THR A 108 11.12 14.80 7.12
C THR A 108 9.64 14.48 7.15
N ALA A 109 9.29 13.29 7.62
CA ALA A 109 7.91 12.89 7.81
C ALA A 109 7.23 13.83 8.82
N ASP A 110 6.08 14.38 8.44
CA ASP A 110 5.27 15.24 9.31
C ASP A 110 4.15 14.39 9.93
N PHE A 111 4.46 13.75 11.05
CA PHE A 111 3.53 12.86 11.74
C PHE A 111 2.30 13.58 12.27
N GLU A 112 2.45 14.81 12.75
CA GLU A 112 1.36 15.58 13.39
C GLU A 112 0.37 16.14 12.35
N ARG A 113 0.87 16.43 11.15
CA ARG A 113 0.06 17.03 10.07
C ARG A 113 -0.51 16.02 9.10
N THR A 114 -0.02 14.79 9.11
CA THR A 114 -0.54 13.77 8.20
C THR A 114 -1.91 13.28 8.69
N PRO A 115 -2.99 13.55 7.94
CA PRO A 115 -4.32 13.10 8.33
C PRO A 115 -4.40 11.57 8.41
N PRO A 116 -5.17 10.99 9.34
CA PRO A 116 -5.27 9.53 9.52
C PRO A 116 -5.61 8.75 8.25
N HIS A 117 -6.44 9.30 7.37
CA HIS A 117 -6.82 8.65 6.12
C HIS A 117 -5.66 8.52 5.12
N LYS A 118 -4.61 9.32 5.25
CA LYS A 118 -3.39 9.23 4.42
C LYS A 118 -2.37 8.23 4.93
N LEU A 119 -2.44 7.82 6.18
CA LEU A 119 -1.50 6.89 6.78
C LEU A 119 -1.44 5.58 6.01
N GLY A 120 -0.24 5.14 5.67
CA GLY A 120 0.03 3.93 4.89
C GLY A 120 -0.05 2.64 5.71
N VAL A 121 0.42 1.56 5.12
CA VAL A 121 0.37 0.22 5.70
C VAL A 121 1.10 0.15 7.05
N THR A 122 2.30 0.73 7.16
CA THR A 122 3.14 0.64 8.35
C THR A 122 2.49 1.28 9.59
N PRO A 123 2.11 2.57 9.59
CA PRO A 123 1.50 3.19 10.77
C PRO A 123 0.17 2.53 11.14
N ARG A 124 -0.64 2.09 10.19
CA ARG A 124 -1.89 1.37 10.46
C ARG A 124 -1.63 0.01 11.11
N ALA A 125 -0.64 -0.73 10.63
CA ALA A 125 -0.27 -2.03 11.20
C ALA A 125 0.27 -1.88 12.64
N VAL A 126 1.09 -0.85 12.88
CA VAL A 126 1.61 -0.55 14.22
C VAL A 126 0.48 -0.18 15.18
N GLN A 127 -0.44 0.68 14.76
CA GLN A 127 -1.60 1.04 15.59
C GLN A 127 -2.43 -0.20 15.96
N LEU A 128 -2.79 -1.00 14.95
CA LEU A 128 -3.55 -2.23 15.17
C LEU A 128 -2.83 -3.21 16.10
N LEU A 129 -1.50 -3.33 15.99
CA LEU A 129 -0.70 -4.18 16.86
C LEU A 129 -0.82 -3.75 18.33
N PHE A 130 -0.66 -2.45 18.61
CA PHE A 130 -0.76 -1.93 19.97
C PHE A 130 -2.18 -2.04 20.53
N ASP A 131 -3.20 -1.76 19.74
CA ASP A 131 -4.60 -1.92 20.13
C ASP A 131 -4.90 -3.38 20.51
N ALA A 132 -4.47 -4.33 19.69
CA ALA A 132 -4.68 -5.76 19.94
C ALA A 132 -3.89 -6.28 21.15
N VAL A 133 -2.69 -5.75 21.41
CA VAL A 133 -1.94 -6.06 22.65
C VAL A 133 -2.67 -5.52 23.87
N ALA A 134 -3.18 -4.30 23.81
CA ALA A 134 -3.94 -3.70 24.91
C ALA A 134 -5.21 -4.52 25.23
N GLU A 135 -5.95 -4.94 24.20
CA GLU A 135 -7.12 -5.81 24.34
C GLU A 135 -6.78 -7.15 25.00
N ARG A 136 -5.70 -7.81 24.55
CA ARG A 136 -5.25 -9.09 25.16
C ARG A 136 -4.88 -8.92 26.63
N ASN A 137 -4.17 -7.84 26.98
CA ASN A 137 -3.79 -7.58 28.38
C ASN A 137 -5.02 -7.30 29.25
N ALA A 138 -5.99 -6.57 28.76
CA ALA A 138 -7.24 -6.29 29.47
C ALA A 138 -8.09 -7.56 29.70
N ALA A 139 -8.03 -8.52 28.78
CA ALA A 139 -8.75 -9.79 28.89
C ALA A 139 -8.08 -10.79 29.85
N CYS A 140 -6.81 -10.55 30.22
CA CYS A 140 -6.04 -11.39 31.16
C CYS A 140 -6.00 -10.84 32.59
N ALA A 141 -6.55 -9.64 32.82
CA ALA A 141 -6.58 -8.95 34.13
C ALA A 141 -7.90 -9.19 34.85
#